data_840174acb8add7d55316ec39f5ffddb7
#
_entry.id   840174acb8add7d55316ec39f5ffddb7
#
_cell.length_a   1.000
_cell.length_b   1.000
_cell.length_c   1.000
_cell.angle_alpha   90.00
_cell.angle_beta   90.00
_cell.angle_gamma   90.00
#
_symmetry.space_group_name_H-M   'P 1'
#
loop_
_entity.id
_entity.type
_entity.pdbx_description
1 polymer ?
#
loop_
_entity_poly.entity_id
_entity_poly.type
_entity_poly.pdbx_seq_one_letter_code
_entity_poly.pdbx_strand_id
1 'polypeptide(L)'
;PYMQHYKVSREEARKKAVEILKMISLPSPEENMKRYPHQLSGGMRQRIMIAMSLICSPKVLFADEPTTALDVTIQAQIIELMNDLKDKIDTSIVLITHDMGVVANMADRIYVMYAGQIVEHGDCDTIFHHPKHPYTWGLLSSVPRLDKRVSEDLYSIPGTPPDLLAPPVGCAFAARCKYAMNICRTSQPPCINFSELDHYASCWLNHPACIKKNGAPKSP
;
A
#
# COMPACT_ATOMS: atom_id res chain seq x y z
N PRO A 1 10.33 24.60 5.17
CA PRO A 1 9.22 24.51 4.20
C PRO A 1 8.12 25.54 4.50
N TYR A 2 7.50 25.54 5.68
CA TYR A 2 6.34 26.37 6.03
C TYR A 2 6.60 27.87 5.83
N MET A 3 7.71 28.41 6.38
CA MET A 3 8.09 29.82 6.19
C MET A 3 8.26 30.20 4.71
N GLN A 4 8.86 29.33 3.93
CA GLN A 4 9.11 29.58 2.51
C GLN A 4 7.81 29.56 1.70
N HIS A 5 6.91 28.63 2.04
CA HIS A 5 5.66 28.42 1.32
C HIS A 5 4.62 29.52 1.62
N TYR A 6 4.47 29.89 2.90
CA TYR A 6 3.45 30.84 3.36
C TYR A 6 4.00 32.25 3.66
N LYS A 7 5.32 32.47 3.52
CA LYS A 7 5.98 33.77 3.80
C LYS A 7 5.69 34.32 5.19
N VAL A 8 5.60 33.44 6.19
CA VAL A 8 5.32 33.77 7.59
C VAL A 8 6.60 34.01 8.40
N SER A 9 6.47 34.64 9.56
CA SER A 9 7.58 34.84 10.49
C SER A 9 8.11 33.51 11.08
N ARG A 10 9.35 33.56 11.60
CA ARG A 10 9.95 32.40 12.28
C ARG A 10 9.16 31.99 13.51
N GLU A 11 8.57 32.97 14.21
CA GLU A 11 7.78 32.70 15.40
C GLU A 11 6.47 31.96 15.08
N GLU A 12 5.75 32.42 14.04
CA GLU A 12 4.54 31.75 13.54
C GLU A 12 4.82 30.34 13.05
N ALA A 13 5.90 30.17 12.29
CA ALA A 13 6.33 28.86 11.82
C ALA A 13 6.66 27.90 12.99
N ARG A 14 7.28 28.42 14.06
CA ARG A 14 7.56 27.65 15.27
C ARG A 14 6.29 27.24 16.00
N LYS A 15 5.32 28.14 16.14
CA LYS A 15 4.01 27.81 16.74
C LYS A 15 3.32 26.70 15.96
N LYS A 16 3.29 26.82 14.63
CA LYS A 16 2.71 25.80 13.73
C LYS A 16 3.44 24.46 13.86
N ALA A 17 4.76 24.46 13.91
CA ALA A 17 5.54 23.24 14.09
C ALA A 17 5.20 22.54 15.43
N VAL A 18 5.11 23.29 16.53
CA VAL A 18 4.71 22.73 17.84
C VAL A 18 3.30 22.16 17.79
N GLU A 19 2.37 22.82 17.12
CA GLU A 19 0.98 22.34 16.93
C GLU A 19 0.96 20.99 16.23
N ILE A 20 1.65 20.86 15.09
CA ILE A 20 1.72 19.60 14.33
C ILE A 20 2.43 18.50 15.16
N LEU A 21 3.52 18.83 15.85
CA LEU A 21 4.22 17.87 16.72
C LEU A 21 3.34 17.35 17.87
N LYS A 22 2.46 18.18 18.40
CA LYS A 22 1.44 17.76 19.38
C LYS A 22 0.40 16.85 18.74
N MET A 23 -0.07 17.20 17.54
CA MET A 23 -1.05 16.40 16.78
C MET A 23 -0.56 14.97 16.50
N ILE A 24 0.74 14.80 16.22
CA ILE A 24 1.35 13.48 16.02
C ILE A 24 1.79 12.81 17.33
N SER A 25 1.37 13.33 18.48
CA SER A 25 1.67 12.79 19.82
C SER A 25 3.18 12.65 20.08
N LEU A 26 3.99 13.62 19.62
CA LEU A 26 5.41 13.65 19.96
C LEU A 26 5.58 14.15 21.40
N PRO A 27 6.25 13.40 22.31
CA PRO A 27 6.50 13.88 23.68
C PRO A 27 7.40 15.13 23.67
N SER A 28 7.17 16.05 24.60
CA SER A 28 7.97 17.28 24.78
C SER A 28 8.34 17.98 23.46
N PRO A 29 7.36 18.45 22.65
CA PRO A 29 7.61 18.97 21.31
C PRO A 29 8.66 20.08 21.25
N GLU A 30 8.59 21.06 22.20
CA GLU A 30 9.47 22.20 22.26
C GLU A 30 10.94 21.83 22.55
N GLU A 31 11.18 20.76 23.32
CA GLU A 31 12.51 20.22 23.60
C GLU A 31 13.04 19.43 22.41
N ASN A 32 12.19 18.56 21.83
CA ASN A 32 12.57 17.73 20.72
C ASN A 32 12.85 18.52 19.43
N MET A 33 12.26 19.71 19.25
CA MET A 33 12.62 20.62 18.17
C MET A 33 14.08 21.12 18.21
N LYS A 34 14.76 21.02 19.33
CA LYS A 34 16.16 21.42 19.51
C LYS A 34 17.15 20.28 19.32
N ARG A 35 16.64 19.02 19.22
CA ARG A 35 17.47 17.83 19.10
C ARG A 35 17.85 17.53 17.65
N TYR A 36 18.99 16.91 17.48
CA TYR A 36 19.43 16.38 16.20
C TYR A 36 18.81 14.99 15.93
N PRO A 37 18.67 14.57 14.66
CA PRO A 37 18.06 13.28 14.32
C PRO A 37 18.68 12.07 15.02
N HIS A 38 19.99 12.07 15.25
CA HIS A 38 20.69 10.98 15.95
C HIS A 38 20.37 10.89 17.45
N GLN A 39 19.77 11.92 18.02
CA GLN A 39 19.34 11.97 19.44
C GLN A 39 17.89 11.49 19.61
N LEU A 40 17.23 11.09 18.53
CA LEU A 40 15.83 10.69 18.51
C LEU A 40 15.73 9.17 18.25
N SER A 41 14.75 8.51 18.88
CA SER A 41 14.42 7.11 18.56
C SER A 41 13.89 6.97 17.13
N GLY A 42 13.86 5.72 16.58
CA GLY A 42 13.31 5.43 15.27
C GLY A 42 11.87 5.95 15.11
N GLY A 43 11.00 5.62 16.05
CA GLY A 43 9.60 6.07 16.05
C GLY A 43 9.44 7.59 16.18
N MET A 44 10.29 8.26 16.96
CA MET A 44 10.29 9.74 17.03
C MET A 44 10.71 10.36 15.70
N ARG A 45 11.72 9.82 15.03
CA ARG A 45 12.14 10.28 13.69
C ARG A 45 11.02 10.12 12.70
N GLN A 46 10.36 8.95 12.68
CA GLN A 46 9.23 8.69 11.78
C GLN A 46 8.07 9.66 12.03
N ARG A 47 7.68 9.89 13.28
CA ARG A 47 6.66 10.88 13.63
C ARG A 47 7.04 12.27 13.12
N ILE A 48 8.28 12.70 13.31
CA ILE A 48 8.75 14.01 12.83
C ILE A 48 8.73 14.09 11.29
N MET A 49 9.08 13.02 10.58
CA MET A 49 8.96 12.98 9.11
C MET A 49 7.49 13.16 8.66
N ILE A 50 6.55 12.49 9.33
CA ILE A 50 5.11 12.69 9.11
C ILE A 50 4.72 14.16 9.38
N ALA A 51 5.15 14.74 10.50
CA ALA A 51 4.89 16.14 10.81
C ALA A 51 5.43 17.10 9.73
N MET A 52 6.64 16.85 9.24
CA MET A 52 7.25 17.64 8.16
C MET A 52 6.45 17.58 6.87
N SER A 53 5.87 16.43 6.55
CA SER A 53 5.03 16.24 5.36
C SER A 53 3.69 16.96 5.49
N LEU A 54 3.14 17.04 6.71
CA LEU A 54 1.81 17.61 6.98
C LEU A 54 1.81 19.10 7.28
N ILE A 55 2.96 19.70 7.61
CA ILE A 55 3.01 21.09 8.10
C ILE A 55 2.45 22.13 7.11
N CYS A 56 2.49 21.82 5.81
CA CYS A 56 1.92 22.67 4.76
C CYS A 56 0.49 22.28 4.37
N SER A 57 -0.18 21.44 5.15
CA SER A 57 -1.55 20.98 4.90
C SER A 57 -1.78 20.51 3.45
N PRO A 58 -1.02 19.50 2.98
CA PRO A 58 -1.13 18.99 1.61
C PRO A 58 -2.49 18.35 1.37
N LYS A 59 -2.98 18.37 0.13
CA LYS A 59 -4.18 17.64 -0.27
C LYS A 59 -3.92 16.14 -0.46
N VAL A 60 -2.69 15.76 -0.79
CA VAL A 60 -2.27 14.37 -1.00
C VAL A 60 -0.93 14.14 -0.29
N LEU A 61 -0.86 13.08 0.49
CA LEU A 61 0.35 12.59 1.16
C LEU A 61 0.74 11.23 0.55
N PHE A 62 1.95 11.12 0.00
CA PHE A 62 2.54 9.84 -0.40
C PHE A 62 3.37 9.28 0.76
N ALA A 63 3.00 8.11 1.24
CA ALA A 63 3.70 7.36 2.28
C ALA A 63 4.30 6.10 1.66
N ASP A 64 5.59 6.18 1.31
CA ASP A 64 6.34 5.10 0.68
C ASP A 64 7.06 4.29 1.75
N GLU A 65 6.61 3.05 1.97
CA GLU A 65 7.13 2.11 2.98
C GLU A 65 7.27 2.77 4.38
N PRO A 66 6.24 3.42 4.93
CA PRO A 66 6.37 4.28 6.11
C PRO A 66 6.71 3.52 7.39
N THR A 67 6.61 2.20 7.39
CA THR A 67 6.87 1.34 8.56
C THR A 67 8.11 0.45 8.37
N THR A 68 8.78 0.52 7.23
CA THR A 68 9.99 -0.28 6.96
C THR A 68 11.10 0.05 7.96
N ALA A 69 11.78 -0.98 8.44
CA ALA A 69 12.86 -0.92 9.44
C ALA A 69 12.41 -0.43 10.84
N LEU A 70 11.12 -0.46 11.15
CA LEU A 70 10.60 -0.26 12.50
C LEU A 70 10.30 -1.62 13.16
N ASP A 71 10.43 -1.69 14.47
CA ASP A 71 9.93 -2.84 15.22
C ASP A 71 8.39 -2.89 15.21
N VAL A 72 7.82 -4.09 15.43
CA VAL A 72 6.38 -4.34 15.30
C VAL A 72 5.54 -3.41 16.19
N THR A 73 6.04 -3.07 17.38
CA THR A 73 5.32 -2.20 18.31
C THR A 73 5.26 -0.76 17.79
N ILE A 74 6.38 -0.25 17.30
CA ILE A 74 6.45 1.10 16.71
C ILE A 74 5.67 1.15 15.40
N GLN A 75 5.73 0.09 14.57
CA GLN A 75 4.92 -0.02 13.36
C GLN A 75 3.43 0.14 13.69
N ALA A 76 2.91 -0.61 14.67
CA ALA A 76 1.51 -0.50 15.09
C ALA A 76 1.14 0.93 15.52
N GLN A 77 2.01 1.59 16.31
CA GLN A 77 1.80 2.98 16.73
C GLN A 77 1.79 3.99 15.58
N ILE A 78 2.58 3.77 14.53
CA ILE A 78 2.60 4.64 13.34
C ILE A 78 1.33 4.43 12.51
N ILE A 79 0.86 3.19 12.37
CA ILE A 79 -0.40 2.88 11.67
C ILE A 79 -1.59 3.53 12.40
N GLU A 80 -1.66 3.39 13.72
CA GLU A 80 -2.68 4.02 14.55
C GLU A 80 -2.65 5.56 14.40
N LEU A 81 -1.46 6.16 14.47
CA LEU A 81 -1.28 7.59 14.22
C LEU A 81 -1.79 8.01 12.83
N MET A 82 -1.47 7.25 11.78
CA MET A 82 -1.89 7.58 10.41
C MET A 82 -3.42 7.46 10.25
N ASN A 83 -4.05 6.48 10.88
CA ASN A 83 -5.51 6.36 10.92
C ASN A 83 -6.15 7.55 11.67
N ASP A 84 -5.61 7.91 12.83
CA ASP A 84 -6.08 9.08 13.59
C ASP A 84 -5.95 10.38 12.78
N LEU A 85 -4.90 10.50 11.98
CA LEU A 85 -4.68 11.66 11.12
C LEU A 85 -5.66 11.68 9.95
N LYS A 86 -5.98 10.53 9.34
CA LYS A 86 -6.96 10.39 8.26
C LYS A 86 -8.30 11.04 8.63
N ASP A 87 -8.74 10.87 9.88
CA ASP A 87 -10.00 11.42 10.38
C ASP A 87 -9.92 12.91 10.75
N LYS A 88 -8.71 13.43 11.04
CA LYS A 88 -8.52 14.80 11.55
C LYS A 88 -8.10 15.82 10.51
N ILE A 89 -7.57 15.35 9.37
CA ILE A 89 -7.02 16.21 8.31
C ILE A 89 -7.71 15.97 6.97
N ASP A 90 -7.92 17.04 6.21
CA ASP A 90 -8.44 16.99 4.82
C ASP A 90 -7.30 16.65 3.83
N THR A 91 -6.68 15.46 4.02
CA THR A 91 -5.56 14.99 3.21
C THR A 91 -5.80 13.55 2.78
N SER A 92 -5.77 13.27 1.49
CA SER A 92 -5.79 11.90 0.97
C SER A 92 -4.42 11.25 1.15
N ILE A 93 -4.37 10.02 1.68
CA ILE A 93 -3.12 9.29 1.88
C ILE A 93 -2.98 8.23 0.80
N VAL A 94 -1.89 8.27 0.03
CA VAL A 94 -1.49 7.20 -0.88
C VAL A 94 -0.40 6.40 -0.18
N LEU A 95 -0.77 5.21 0.32
CA LEU A 95 0.13 4.31 1.01
C LEU A 95 0.75 3.31 0.02
N ILE A 96 2.08 3.24 -0.03
CA ILE A 96 2.83 2.25 -0.80
C ILE A 96 3.45 1.28 0.21
N THR A 97 3.08 0.02 0.14
CA THR A 97 3.61 -1.02 1.03
C THR A 97 3.41 -2.42 0.45
N HIS A 98 4.21 -3.37 0.92
CA HIS A 98 4.04 -4.80 0.66
C HIS A 98 3.38 -5.53 1.84
N ASP A 99 3.08 -4.85 2.93
CA ASP A 99 2.46 -5.44 4.12
C ASP A 99 0.93 -5.42 4.01
N MET A 100 0.35 -6.58 3.71
CA MET A 100 -1.11 -6.73 3.57
C MET A 100 -1.87 -6.48 4.87
N GLY A 101 -1.22 -6.66 6.04
CA GLY A 101 -1.81 -6.35 7.34
C GLY A 101 -1.98 -4.84 7.52
N VAL A 102 -1.00 -4.05 7.10
CA VAL A 102 -1.07 -2.58 7.08
C VAL A 102 -2.17 -2.12 6.13
N VAL A 103 -2.21 -2.70 4.92
CA VAL A 103 -3.24 -2.39 3.90
C VAL A 103 -4.65 -2.64 4.45
N ALA A 104 -4.88 -3.81 5.07
CA ALA A 104 -6.19 -4.18 5.62
C ALA A 104 -6.69 -3.21 6.71
N ASN A 105 -5.76 -2.59 7.45
CA ASN A 105 -6.10 -1.68 8.54
C ASN A 105 -6.30 -0.21 8.11
N MET A 106 -5.79 0.19 6.94
CA MET A 106 -5.73 1.60 6.57
C MET A 106 -6.44 1.95 5.26
N ALA A 107 -6.45 1.01 4.30
CA ALA A 107 -6.86 1.33 2.94
C ALA A 107 -8.38 1.28 2.75
N ASP A 108 -8.94 2.30 2.10
CA ASP A 108 -10.31 2.27 1.58
C ASP A 108 -10.32 1.61 0.19
N ARG A 109 -9.30 1.89 -0.63
CA ARG A 109 -9.09 1.32 -1.98
C ARG A 109 -7.69 0.75 -2.12
N ILE A 110 -7.60 -0.32 -2.88
CA ILE A 110 -6.34 -1.03 -3.14
C ILE A 110 -6.06 -1.05 -4.63
N TYR A 111 -4.81 -0.76 -4.98
CA TYR A 111 -4.24 -0.91 -6.32
C TYR A 111 -3.10 -1.93 -6.23
N VAL A 112 -3.33 -3.14 -6.72
CA VAL A 112 -2.31 -4.18 -6.76
C VAL A 112 -1.42 -3.96 -7.98
N MET A 113 -0.13 -3.74 -7.73
CA MET A 113 0.85 -3.45 -8.77
C MET A 113 1.81 -4.63 -8.95
N TYR A 114 2.09 -5.00 -10.20
CA TYR A 114 3.10 -5.97 -10.55
C TYR A 114 3.88 -5.52 -11.78
N ALA A 115 5.20 -5.55 -11.70
CA ALA A 115 6.09 -5.16 -12.80
C ALA A 115 5.73 -3.78 -13.42
N GLY A 116 5.45 -2.78 -12.57
CA GLY A 116 5.12 -1.41 -12.99
C GLY A 116 3.69 -1.22 -13.54
N GLN A 117 2.84 -2.25 -13.52
CA GLN A 117 1.46 -2.19 -14.02
C GLN A 117 0.45 -2.49 -12.92
N ILE A 118 -0.69 -1.79 -12.93
CA ILE A 118 -1.83 -2.11 -12.09
C ILE A 118 -2.50 -3.36 -12.68
N VAL A 119 -2.47 -4.45 -11.92
CA VAL A 119 -3.04 -5.74 -12.34
C VAL A 119 -4.45 -5.97 -11.79
N GLU A 120 -4.77 -5.34 -10.67
CA GLU A 120 -6.09 -5.40 -10.05
C GLU A 120 -6.30 -4.16 -9.17
N HIS A 121 -7.53 -3.64 -9.09
CA HIS A 121 -7.89 -2.61 -8.11
C HIS A 121 -9.37 -2.65 -7.76
N GLY A 122 -9.70 -2.23 -6.56
CA GLY A 122 -11.05 -2.18 -6.02
C GLY A 122 -11.07 -1.60 -4.60
N ASP A 123 -12.23 -1.64 -3.95
CA ASP A 123 -12.29 -1.37 -2.52
C ASP A 123 -11.56 -2.46 -1.71
N CYS A 124 -11.23 -2.16 -0.45
CA CYS A 124 -10.45 -3.04 0.40
C CYS A 124 -11.14 -4.40 0.58
N ASP A 125 -12.44 -4.41 0.90
CA ASP A 125 -13.22 -5.62 1.15
C ASP A 125 -13.26 -6.52 -0.09
N THR A 126 -13.51 -5.94 -1.26
CA THR A 126 -13.55 -6.66 -2.54
C THR A 126 -12.22 -7.32 -2.88
N ILE A 127 -11.09 -6.61 -2.70
CA ILE A 127 -9.76 -7.17 -2.99
C ILE A 127 -9.42 -8.31 -2.02
N PHE A 128 -9.77 -8.20 -0.74
CA PHE A 128 -9.48 -9.24 0.23
C PHE A 128 -10.39 -10.48 0.09
N HIS A 129 -11.66 -10.30 -0.23
CA HIS A 129 -12.62 -11.41 -0.24
C HIS A 129 -12.97 -11.93 -1.65
N HIS A 130 -12.82 -11.11 -2.69
CA HIS A 130 -13.21 -11.46 -4.06
C HIS A 130 -12.13 -11.16 -5.11
N PRO A 131 -10.84 -11.43 -4.84
CA PRO A 131 -9.76 -11.13 -5.77
C PRO A 131 -9.94 -11.85 -7.11
N LYS A 132 -9.53 -11.24 -8.21
CA LYS A 132 -9.70 -11.73 -9.58
C LYS A 132 -8.38 -12.04 -10.29
N HIS A 133 -7.26 -11.52 -9.79
CA HIS A 133 -5.96 -11.74 -10.40
C HIS A 133 -5.13 -12.78 -9.62
N PRO A 134 -4.51 -13.78 -10.28
CA PRO A 134 -3.72 -14.81 -9.61
C PRO A 134 -2.53 -14.29 -8.78
N TYR A 135 -1.99 -13.13 -9.12
CA TYR A 135 -0.96 -12.49 -8.29
C TYR A 135 -1.54 -12.03 -6.95
N THR A 136 -2.72 -11.42 -6.95
CA THR A 136 -3.43 -11.01 -5.72
C THR A 136 -3.75 -12.24 -4.85
N TRP A 137 -4.18 -13.34 -5.45
CA TRP A 137 -4.38 -14.61 -4.73
C TRP A 137 -3.10 -15.07 -4.04
N GLY A 138 -1.97 -14.99 -4.75
CA GLY A 138 -0.67 -15.35 -4.20
C GLY A 138 -0.26 -14.45 -3.03
N LEU A 139 -0.45 -13.13 -3.15
CA LEU A 139 -0.17 -12.19 -2.06
C LEU A 139 -1.01 -12.48 -0.82
N LEU A 140 -2.32 -12.65 -0.98
CA LEU A 140 -3.23 -12.93 0.13
C LEU A 140 -2.96 -14.31 0.76
N SER A 141 -2.57 -15.30 -0.03
CA SER A 141 -2.20 -16.64 0.47
C SER A 141 -0.85 -16.67 1.20
N SER A 142 -0.01 -15.65 1.02
CA SER A 142 1.28 -15.52 1.70
C SER A 142 1.16 -14.86 3.08
N VAL A 143 -0.01 -14.30 3.43
CA VAL A 143 -0.26 -13.69 4.74
C VAL A 143 -0.55 -14.78 5.76
N PRO A 144 0.19 -14.84 6.88
CA PRO A 144 -0.09 -15.79 7.96
C PRO A 144 -1.48 -15.56 8.54
N ARG A 145 -2.31 -16.59 8.58
CA ARG A 145 -3.64 -16.55 9.17
C ARG A 145 -3.59 -17.12 10.59
N LEU A 146 -4.07 -16.34 11.57
CA LEU A 146 -4.09 -16.74 12.98
C LEU A 146 -5.07 -17.90 13.28
N ASP A 147 -6.03 -18.11 12.40
CA ASP A 147 -7.06 -19.15 12.51
C ASP A 147 -6.63 -20.51 11.93
N LYS A 148 -5.54 -20.53 11.15
CA LYS A 148 -4.97 -21.77 10.60
C LYS A 148 -3.84 -22.31 11.47
N ARG A 149 -3.77 -23.63 11.65
CA ARG A 149 -2.67 -24.27 12.36
C ARG A 149 -1.35 -24.02 11.61
N VAL A 150 -0.26 -23.76 12.36
CA VAL A 150 1.10 -23.44 11.86
C VAL A 150 1.71 -24.55 10.96
N SER A 151 1.01 -25.66 10.73
CA SER A 151 1.47 -26.82 9.96
C SER A 151 1.22 -26.74 8.45
N GLU A 152 0.54 -25.71 7.93
CA GLU A 152 0.40 -25.51 6.48
C GLU A 152 1.53 -24.59 6.01
N ASP A 153 2.35 -25.07 5.07
CA ASP A 153 3.41 -24.28 4.45
C ASP A 153 2.82 -23.00 3.86
N LEU A 154 3.40 -21.85 4.22
CA LEU A 154 3.02 -20.57 3.64
C LEU A 154 3.23 -20.60 2.13
N TYR A 155 2.20 -20.25 1.37
CA TYR A 155 2.30 -20.21 -0.08
C TYR A 155 3.29 -19.12 -0.50
N SER A 156 4.35 -19.52 -1.19
CA SER A 156 5.30 -18.61 -1.83
C SER A 156 5.06 -18.59 -3.33
N ILE A 157 4.97 -17.39 -3.92
CA ILE A 157 4.86 -17.22 -5.37
C ILE A 157 6.19 -17.63 -6.01
N PRO A 158 6.24 -18.72 -6.82
CA PRO A 158 7.48 -19.25 -7.36
C PRO A 158 8.11 -18.31 -8.39
N GLY A 159 9.43 -18.45 -8.62
CA GLY A 159 10.19 -17.73 -9.65
C GLY A 159 10.50 -16.28 -9.30
N THR A 160 11.16 -15.58 -10.21
CA THR A 160 11.58 -14.18 -10.09
C THR A 160 10.71 -13.23 -10.90
N PRO A 161 10.53 -11.96 -10.47
CA PRO A 161 9.91 -10.94 -11.31
C PRO A 161 10.62 -10.78 -12.65
N PRO A 162 9.91 -10.32 -13.71
CA PRO A 162 10.52 -10.08 -15.00
C PRO A 162 11.51 -8.92 -14.96
N ASP A 163 12.49 -8.95 -15.88
CA ASP A 163 13.36 -7.81 -16.11
C ASP A 163 12.55 -6.66 -16.74
N LEU A 164 12.57 -5.51 -16.09
CA LEU A 164 11.85 -4.32 -16.56
C LEU A 164 12.58 -3.56 -17.66
N LEU A 165 13.87 -3.88 -17.93
CA LEU A 165 14.58 -3.35 -19.10
C LEU A 165 14.09 -4.00 -20.40
N ALA A 166 13.56 -5.24 -20.30
CA ALA A 166 12.97 -5.99 -21.43
C ALA A 166 11.60 -6.56 -20.99
N PRO A 167 10.58 -5.71 -20.84
CA PRO A 167 9.29 -6.15 -20.34
C PRO A 167 8.63 -7.16 -21.28
N PRO A 168 7.94 -8.17 -20.75
CA PRO A 168 7.27 -9.17 -21.59
C PRO A 168 6.16 -8.54 -22.44
N VAL A 169 6.00 -9.05 -23.67
CA VAL A 169 4.95 -8.60 -24.61
C VAL A 169 3.54 -8.89 -24.07
N GLY A 170 3.36 -10.02 -23.39
CA GLY A 170 2.10 -10.45 -22.79
C GLY A 170 1.98 -10.05 -21.31
N CYS A 171 1.17 -10.80 -20.58
CA CYS A 171 0.98 -10.59 -19.15
C CYS A 171 2.32 -10.72 -18.39
N ALA A 172 2.73 -9.68 -17.67
CA ALA A 172 3.98 -9.67 -16.93
C ALA A 172 4.09 -10.79 -15.87
N PHE A 173 2.96 -11.24 -15.32
CA PHE A 173 2.91 -12.31 -14.34
C PHE A 173 2.90 -13.72 -14.97
N ALA A 174 2.79 -13.86 -16.30
CA ALA A 174 2.60 -15.16 -16.99
C ALA A 174 3.66 -16.21 -16.64
N ALA A 175 4.93 -15.83 -16.47
CA ALA A 175 6.03 -16.75 -16.13
C ALA A 175 5.90 -17.39 -14.74
N ARG A 176 5.20 -16.73 -13.81
CA ARG A 176 4.99 -17.15 -12.42
C ARG A 176 3.56 -17.64 -12.14
N CYS A 177 2.67 -17.51 -13.11
CA CYS A 177 1.25 -17.80 -12.95
C CYS A 177 0.97 -19.28 -13.16
N LYS A 178 0.39 -19.98 -12.17
CA LYS A 178 -0.05 -21.39 -12.29
C LYS A 178 -1.13 -21.57 -13.34
N TYR A 179 -1.86 -20.51 -13.68
CA TYR A 179 -3.01 -20.52 -14.59
C TYR A 179 -2.65 -19.91 -15.95
N ALA A 180 -1.36 -19.74 -16.25
CA ALA A 180 -0.92 -19.12 -17.50
C ALA A 180 -1.40 -19.92 -18.72
N MET A 181 -2.00 -19.21 -19.66
CA MET A 181 -2.41 -19.71 -20.97
C MET A 181 -1.45 -19.21 -22.06
N ASN A 182 -1.48 -19.81 -23.25
CA ASN A 182 -0.63 -19.36 -24.37
C ASN A 182 -0.84 -17.87 -24.69
N ILE A 183 -2.08 -17.38 -24.65
CA ILE A 183 -2.40 -15.97 -24.89
C ILE A 183 -1.74 -15.04 -23.85
N CYS A 184 -1.54 -15.48 -22.61
CA CYS A 184 -0.86 -14.70 -21.59
C CYS A 184 0.60 -14.38 -21.96
N ARG A 185 1.23 -15.18 -22.81
CA ARG A 185 2.62 -14.98 -23.24
C ARG A 185 2.74 -14.03 -24.42
N THR A 186 1.69 -13.89 -25.22
CA THR A 186 1.71 -13.20 -26.50
C THR A 186 0.94 -11.88 -26.51
N SER A 187 0.00 -11.69 -25.57
CA SER A 187 -0.88 -10.53 -25.57
C SER A 187 -1.15 -10.03 -24.15
N GLN A 188 -1.17 -8.73 -23.98
CA GLN A 188 -1.57 -8.09 -22.72
C GLN A 188 -3.05 -8.39 -22.43
N PRO A 189 -3.40 -8.75 -21.18
CA PRO A 189 -4.79 -8.94 -20.80
C PRO A 189 -5.55 -7.62 -20.81
N PRO A 190 -6.82 -7.61 -21.27
CA PRO A 190 -7.66 -6.44 -21.14
C PRO A 190 -7.98 -6.17 -19.66
N CYS A 191 -8.15 -4.89 -19.31
CA CYS A 191 -8.70 -4.50 -18.03
C CYS A 191 -10.21 -4.76 -18.04
N ILE A 192 -10.66 -5.69 -17.22
CA ILE A 192 -12.06 -6.10 -17.13
C ILE A 192 -12.68 -5.43 -15.91
N ASN A 193 -13.78 -4.73 -16.12
CA ASN A 193 -14.57 -4.09 -15.07
C ASN A 193 -15.66 -5.06 -14.58
N PHE A 194 -15.69 -5.28 -13.26
CA PHE A 194 -16.74 -6.01 -12.55
C PHE A 194 -17.70 -5.00 -11.93
N SER A 195 -18.50 -4.36 -12.76
CA SER A 195 -19.22 -3.10 -12.57
C SER A 195 -20.10 -2.99 -11.32
N GLU A 196 -20.46 -4.10 -10.68
CA GLU A 196 -21.27 -4.08 -9.45
C GLU A 196 -20.48 -3.66 -8.21
N LEU A 197 -19.12 -3.72 -8.27
CA LEU A 197 -18.25 -3.55 -7.10
C LEU A 197 -17.13 -2.53 -7.31
N ASP A 198 -17.17 -1.71 -8.37
CA ASP A 198 -16.06 -0.81 -8.77
C ASP A 198 -14.70 -1.52 -8.74
N HIS A 199 -14.67 -2.75 -9.24
CA HIS A 199 -13.58 -3.69 -9.19
C HIS A 199 -13.06 -3.97 -10.60
N TYR A 200 -11.74 -3.91 -10.78
CA TYR A 200 -11.09 -4.06 -12.08
C TYR A 200 -9.92 -5.05 -11.97
N ALA A 201 -9.79 -5.94 -12.97
CA ALA A 201 -8.64 -6.84 -13.04
C ALA A 201 -8.18 -7.06 -14.49
N SER A 202 -6.85 -7.01 -14.69
CA SER A 202 -6.20 -7.26 -15.98
C SER A 202 -5.75 -8.72 -16.06
N CYS A 203 -6.69 -9.63 -16.33
CA CYS A 203 -6.41 -11.06 -16.39
C CYS A 203 -7.28 -11.79 -17.42
N TRP A 204 -6.65 -12.57 -18.31
CA TRP A 204 -7.34 -13.37 -19.30
C TRP A 204 -8.30 -14.42 -18.75
N LEU A 205 -8.10 -14.90 -17.51
CA LEU A 205 -9.02 -15.83 -16.85
C LEU A 205 -10.43 -15.24 -16.69
N ASN A 206 -10.53 -13.94 -16.58
CA ASN A 206 -11.81 -13.23 -16.41
C ASN A 206 -12.44 -12.83 -17.74
N HIS A 207 -11.78 -13.10 -18.87
CA HIS A 207 -12.34 -12.78 -20.18
C HIS A 207 -13.54 -13.68 -20.51
N PRO A 208 -14.66 -13.14 -21.05
CA PRO A 208 -15.88 -13.90 -21.30
C PRO A 208 -15.67 -15.18 -22.12
N ALA A 209 -14.76 -15.16 -23.11
CA ALA A 209 -14.43 -16.35 -23.90
C ALA A 209 -13.74 -17.45 -23.08
N CYS A 210 -12.94 -17.07 -22.07
CA CYS A 210 -12.30 -18.02 -21.17
C CYS A 210 -13.32 -18.63 -20.19
N ILE A 211 -14.17 -17.79 -19.61
CA ILE A 211 -15.23 -18.22 -18.67
C ILE A 211 -16.20 -19.20 -19.33
N LYS A 212 -16.60 -18.94 -20.59
CA LYS A 212 -17.47 -19.85 -21.35
C LYS A 212 -16.85 -21.23 -21.54
N LYS A 213 -15.52 -21.31 -21.68
CA LYS A 213 -14.80 -22.56 -21.94
C LYS A 213 -14.46 -23.34 -20.66
N ASN A 214 -14.06 -22.64 -19.60
CA ASN A 214 -13.42 -23.23 -18.41
C ASN A 214 -14.23 -23.00 -17.11
N GLY A 215 -15.34 -22.27 -17.15
CA GLY A 215 -16.04 -21.78 -15.96
C GLY A 215 -15.36 -20.54 -15.35
N ALA A 216 -16.05 -19.88 -14.41
CA ALA A 216 -15.49 -18.74 -13.70
C ALA A 216 -14.28 -19.18 -12.84
N PRO A 217 -13.17 -18.43 -12.83
CA PRO A 217 -12.03 -18.75 -12.00
C PRO A 217 -12.42 -18.66 -10.52
N LYS A 218 -12.03 -19.67 -9.75
CA LYS A 218 -12.18 -19.67 -8.29
C LYS A 218 -10.85 -19.28 -7.69
N SER A 219 -10.88 -18.32 -6.76
CA SER A 219 -9.75 -18.06 -5.85
C SER A 219 -9.54 -19.30 -4.97
N PRO A 220 -8.29 -19.68 -4.69
CA PRO A 220 -7.97 -20.80 -3.82
C PRO A 220 -8.41 -20.57 -2.37
#